data_c4291b28191797f17951b9fd4bc66fe1
#
_entry.id   c4291b28191797f17951b9fd4bc66fe1
#
_cell.length_a   1.000
_cell.length_b   1.000
_cell.length_c   1.000
_cell.angle_alpha   90.00
_cell.angle_beta   90.00
_cell.angle_gamma   90.00
#
_symmetry.space_group_name_H-M   'P 1'
#
loop_
_entity.id
_entity.type
_entity.pdbx_description
1 polymer ?
#
loop_
_entity_poly.entity_id
_entity_poly.type
_entity_poly.pdbx_seq_one_letter_code
_entity_poly.pdbx_strand_id
1 'polypeptide(L)'
;IVVLLLMVPVLLLFAELCARLVIAVNAGAWDKSYGLYVADPEIGHIPAGNSYNHLTTLNAEGFRNFEDLKSPKPSHALRIITYGGSTTFSYNLPTEKSWPYLLQSILREKRKNSDDQVLNAGVVLWSIGHAFALAKRQIPSMKPNYVIIYSGINEEANAAYLEYDEKETLSIAQ
;
A
#
# COMPACT_ATOMS: atom_id res chain seq x y z
N ILE A 1 7.61 -40.27 37.20
CA ILE A 1 6.59 -39.19 37.23
C ILE A 1 7.28 -37.82 37.41
N VAL A 2 8.19 -37.65 38.40
CA VAL A 2 8.87 -36.37 38.68
C VAL A 2 9.70 -35.88 37.48
N VAL A 3 10.44 -36.78 36.80
CA VAL A 3 11.22 -36.44 35.58
C VAL A 3 10.32 -35.96 34.47
N LEU A 4 9.14 -36.59 34.26
CA LEU A 4 8.19 -36.18 33.24
C LEU A 4 7.59 -34.79 33.54
N LEU A 5 7.31 -34.50 34.81
CA LEU A 5 6.80 -33.20 35.25
C LEU A 5 7.82 -32.06 35.07
N LEU A 6 9.11 -32.35 35.14
CA LEU A 6 10.17 -31.38 34.87
C LEU A 6 10.50 -31.24 33.38
N MET A 7 10.33 -32.30 32.60
CA MET A 7 10.59 -32.26 31.13
C MET A 7 9.54 -31.44 30.37
N VAL A 8 8.28 -31.48 30.77
CA VAL A 8 7.21 -30.75 30.07
C VAL A 8 7.46 -29.23 30.02
N PRO A 9 7.73 -28.55 31.18
CA PRO A 9 8.01 -27.11 31.12
C PRO A 9 9.31 -26.78 30.37
N VAL A 10 10.31 -27.64 30.40
CA VAL A 10 11.54 -27.44 29.63
C VAL A 10 11.30 -27.51 28.14
N LEU A 11 10.50 -28.49 27.68
CA LEU A 11 10.09 -28.62 26.29
C LEU A 11 9.24 -27.43 25.83
N LEU A 12 8.33 -26.94 26.66
CA LEU A 12 7.50 -25.76 26.33
C LEU A 12 8.36 -24.51 26.23
N LEU A 13 9.33 -24.29 27.15
CA LEU A 13 10.28 -23.19 27.09
C LEU A 13 11.14 -23.26 25.82
N PHE A 14 11.59 -24.46 25.46
CA PHE A 14 12.37 -24.66 24.24
C PHE A 14 11.53 -24.39 22.96
N ALA A 15 10.30 -24.88 22.94
CA ALA A 15 9.37 -24.61 21.83
C ALA A 15 9.07 -23.11 21.69
N GLU A 16 8.85 -22.40 22.80
CA GLU A 16 8.65 -20.96 22.85
C GLU A 16 9.90 -20.20 22.35
N LEU A 17 11.09 -20.61 22.77
CA LEU A 17 12.33 -20.01 22.32
C LEU A 17 12.55 -20.22 20.81
N CYS A 18 12.27 -21.41 20.31
CA CYS A 18 12.32 -21.71 18.87
C CYS A 18 11.29 -20.86 18.10
N ALA A 19 10.07 -20.75 18.60
CA ALA A 19 9.04 -19.91 17.99
C ALA A 19 9.47 -18.44 17.94
N ARG A 20 10.01 -17.90 19.04
CA ARG A 20 10.55 -16.53 19.09
C ARG A 20 11.70 -16.34 18.12
N LEU A 21 12.61 -17.33 18.01
CA LEU A 21 13.72 -17.25 17.07
C LEU A 21 13.23 -17.25 15.62
N VAL A 22 12.29 -18.14 15.29
CA VAL A 22 11.65 -18.18 13.95
C VAL A 22 10.93 -16.87 13.65
N ILE A 23 10.18 -16.34 14.63
CA ILE A 23 9.53 -15.03 14.50
C ILE A 23 10.58 -13.94 14.31
N ALA A 24 11.65 -13.90 15.12
CA ALA A 24 12.70 -12.89 15.01
C ALA A 24 13.45 -12.95 13.67
N VAL A 25 13.77 -14.16 13.18
CA VAL A 25 14.40 -14.35 11.87
C VAL A 25 13.45 -13.95 10.74
N ASN A 26 12.17 -14.28 10.85
CA ASN A 26 11.16 -13.88 9.88
C ASN A 26 10.69 -12.44 10.07
N ALA A 27 10.68 -11.88 11.29
CA ALA A 27 10.36 -10.47 11.56
C ALA A 27 11.40 -9.54 10.94
N GLY A 28 12.63 -9.94 10.76
CA GLY A 28 13.56 -9.24 9.86
C GLY A 28 13.04 -9.11 8.43
N ALA A 29 12.12 -9.98 8.00
CA ALA A 29 11.39 -9.87 6.74
C ALA A 29 10.02 -9.14 6.90
N TRP A 30 9.42 -9.21 8.10
CA TRP A 30 8.12 -8.58 8.41
C TRP A 30 8.26 -7.14 8.93
N ASP A 31 9.32 -6.85 9.68
CA ASP A 31 9.59 -5.52 10.21
C ASP A 31 9.84 -4.47 9.12
N LYS A 32 10.31 -4.91 7.96
CA LYS A 32 10.43 -4.07 6.78
C LYS A 32 9.08 -3.69 6.17
N SER A 33 8.00 -4.42 6.44
CA SER A 33 6.66 -4.08 5.98
C SER A 33 5.99 -3.02 6.86
N TYR A 34 6.32 -2.95 8.13
CA TYR A 34 5.88 -1.87 9.02
C TYR A 34 6.49 -0.51 8.63
N GLY A 35 7.65 -0.49 7.96
CA GLY A 35 8.25 0.73 7.44
C GLY A 35 7.61 1.30 6.17
N LEU A 36 6.64 0.59 5.57
CA LEU A 36 5.96 1.08 4.37
C LEU A 36 4.89 2.14 4.65
N TYR A 37 4.49 2.31 5.89
CA TYR A 37 3.41 3.23 6.26
C TYR A 37 3.81 4.11 7.43
N VAL A 38 3.28 5.33 7.43
CA VAL A 38 3.38 6.28 8.54
C VAL A 38 1.98 6.68 8.99
N ALA A 39 1.84 7.03 10.27
CA ALA A 39 0.58 7.50 10.80
C ALA A 39 0.16 8.82 10.15
N ASP A 40 -1.11 8.96 9.83
CA ASP A 40 -1.71 10.18 9.31
C ASP A 40 -2.99 10.49 10.12
N PRO A 41 -3.14 11.70 10.66
CA PRO A 41 -4.23 12.03 11.58
C PRO A 41 -5.61 12.06 10.91
N GLU A 42 -5.68 12.21 9.60
CA GLU A 42 -6.93 12.30 8.83
C GLU A 42 -7.29 10.97 8.19
N ILE A 43 -6.29 10.25 7.66
CA ILE A 43 -6.50 9.02 6.87
C ILE A 43 -6.15 7.76 7.69
N GLY A 44 -5.56 7.93 8.89
CA GLY A 44 -5.09 6.85 9.75
C GLY A 44 -3.65 6.44 9.43
N HIS A 45 -3.35 6.04 8.21
CA HIS A 45 -1.99 5.75 7.73
C HIS A 45 -1.87 6.03 6.24
N ILE A 46 -0.69 6.46 5.82
CA ILE A 46 -0.34 6.72 4.42
C ILE A 46 0.99 6.03 4.07
N PRO A 47 1.28 5.78 2.79
CA PRO A 47 2.56 5.23 2.39
C PRO A 47 3.73 6.13 2.79
N ALA A 48 4.78 5.53 3.35
CA ALA A 48 6.01 6.23 3.73
C ALA A 48 6.91 6.43 2.50
N GLY A 49 7.33 7.66 2.25
CA GLY A 49 8.28 7.95 1.18
C GLY A 49 9.63 7.26 1.38
N ASN A 50 10.29 6.87 0.29
CA ASN A 50 11.60 6.23 0.27
C ASN A 50 11.68 4.93 1.08
N SER A 51 10.59 4.17 1.15
CA SER A 51 10.56 2.90 1.88
C SER A 51 10.48 1.71 0.94
N TYR A 52 10.93 0.56 1.42
CA TYR A 52 10.95 -0.66 0.61
C TYR A 52 10.94 -1.93 1.48
N ASN A 53 10.48 -3.01 0.88
CA ASN A 53 10.69 -4.38 1.35
C ASN A 53 11.08 -5.28 0.15
N HIS A 54 11.09 -6.61 0.36
CA HIS A 54 11.49 -7.57 -0.68
C HIS A 54 10.59 -7.58 -1.94
N LEU A 55 9.36 -7.07 -1.87
CA LEU A 55 8.40 -7.02 -2.99
C LEU A 55 8.02 -5.60 -3.38
N THR A 56 8.17 -4.64 -2.50
CA THR A 56 7.60 -3.30 -2.67
C THR A 56 8.69 -2.25 -2.57
N THR A 57 8.69 -1.33 -3.52
CA THR A 57 9.43 -0.07 -3.45
C THR A 57 8.44 1.07 -3.50
N LEU A 58 8.55 1.99 -2.55
CA LEU A 58 7.82 3.26 -2.52
C LEU A 58 8.82 4.37 -2.83
N ASN A 59 8.47 5.23 -3.77
CA ASN A 59 9.29 6.38 -4.16
C ASN A 59 9.26 7.50 -3.10
N ALA A 60 9.89 8.64 -3.36
CA ALA A 60 9.97 9.75 -2.40
C ALA A 60 8.59 10.27 -1.97
N GLU A 61 7.59 10.22 -2.83
CA GLU A 61 6.23 10.69 -2.55
C GLU A 61 5.31 9.60 -1.99
N GLY A 62 5.82 8.37 -1.78
CA GLY A 62 5.05 7.26 -1.25
C GLY A 62 4.24 6.48 -2.29
N PHE A 63 4.41 6.73 -3.58
CA PHE A 63 3.83 5.89 -4.62
C PHE A 63 4.60 4.59 -4.76
N ARG A 64 3.90 3.51 -5.05
CA ARG A 64 4.55 2.23 -5.35
C ARG A 64 5.14 2.25 -6.76
N ASN A 65 6.24 2.96 -6.89
CA ASN A 65 7.02 3.17 -8.11
C ASN A 65 8.52 3.16 -7.78
N PHE A 66 9.37 2.83 -8.75
CA PHE A 66 10.82 2.99 -8.61
C PHE A 66 11.27 4.43 -8.83
N GLU A 67 10.58 5.14 -9.72
CA GLU A 67 10.92 6.50 -10.10
C GLU A 67 10.13 7.51 -9.26
N ASP A 68 10.77 8.59 -8.88
CA ASP A 68 10.13 9.71 -8.20
C ASP A 68 9.21 10.50 -9.15
N LEU A 69 8.35 11.30 -8.55
CA LEU A 69 7.47 12.20 -9.27
C LEU A 69 8.29 13.22 -10.08
N LYS A 70 8.07 13.28 -11.38
CA LYS A 70 8.68 14.34 -12.20
C LYS A 70 7.98 15.68 -11.90
N SER A 71 8.66 16.55 -11.17
CA SER A 71 8.13 17.86 -10.80
C SER A 71 9.11 18.98 -11.23
N PRO A 72 8.64 19.98 -11.99
CA PRO A 72 7.30 20.11 -12.56
C PRO A 72 6.94 19.00 -13.57
N LYS A 73 5.65 18.72 -13.75
CA LYS A 73 5.20 17.76 -14.78
C LYS A 73 5.58 18.27 -16.16
N PRO A 74 6.34 17.52 -17.00
CA PRO A 74 6.60 17.91 -18.38
C PRO A 74 5.30 18.11 -19.16
N SER A 75 5.22 19.14 -19.99
CA SER A 75 3.99 19.51 -20.71
C SER A 75 3.45 18.43 -21.65
N HIS A 76 4.36 17.63 -22.21
CA HIS A 76 4.06 16.53 -23.12
C HIS A 76 3.81 15.20 -22.41
N ALA A 77 4.07 15.13 -21.09
CA ALA A 77 3.92 13.90 -20.31
C ALA A 77 2.48 13.62 -19.93
N LEU A 78 2.10 12.35 -20.07
CA LEU A 78 0.87 11.81 -19.50
C LEU A 78 1.14 11.39 -18.05
N ARG A 79 0.35 11.89 -17.12
CA ARG A 79 0.35 11.46 -15.73
C ARG A 79 -0.98 10.84 -15.37
N ILE A 80 -0.95 9.59 -14.92
CA ILE A 80 -2.08 8.85 -14.39
C ILE A 80 -1.80 8.56 -12.93
N ILE A 81 -2.78 8.71 -12.05
CA ILE A 81 -2.69 8.24 -10.67
C ILE A 81 -3.74 7.16 -10.46
N THR A 82 -3.33 6.05 -9.87
CA THR A 82 -4.23 4.93 -9.56
C THR A 82 -4.45 4.84 -8.06
N TYR A 83 -5.70 4.94 -7.61
CA TYR A 83 -6.10 4.84 -6.21
C TYR A 83 -6.90 3.57 -5.95
N GLY A 84 -6.81 3.01 -4.75
CA GLY A 84 -7.58 1.86 -4.34
C GLY A 84 -6.95 1.05 -3.23
N GLY A 85 -7.46 -0.15 -3.01
CA GLY A 85 -7.01 -1.09 -1.99
C GLY A 85 -5.85 -1.98 -2.45
N SER A 86 -5.77 -3.20 -1.87
CA SER A 86 -4.74 -4.20 -2.16
C SER A 86 -4.65 -4.64 -3.62
N THR A 87 -5.76 -4.60 -4.35
CA THR A 87 -5.81 -4.89 -5.79
C THR A 87 -5.07 -3.84 -6.61
N THR A 88 -5.24 -2.56 -6.29
CA THR A 88 -4.49 -1.47 -6.92
C THR A 88 -3.04 -1.48 -6.47
N PHE A 89 -2.78 -1.71 -5.19
CA PHE A 89 -1.43 -1.91 -4.66
C PHE A 89 -0.74 -3.09 -5.36
N SER A 90 -1.49 -4.09 -5.85
CA SER A 90 -0.97 -5.37 -6.37
C SER A 90 -0.24 -6.17 -5.28
N TYR A 91 -0.94 -6.41 -4.17
CA TYR A 91 -0.41 -7.14 -3.01
C TYR A 91 0.18 -8.49 -3.43
N ASN A 92 1.25 -8.93 -2.77
CA ASN A 92 2.01 -10.16 -3.05
C ASN A 92 2.72 -10.22 -4.43
N LEU A 93 2.76 -9.15 -5.19
CA LEU A 93 3.57 -9.07 -6.40
C LEU A 93 4.75 -8.12 -6.20
N PRO A 94 5.90 -8.32 -6.85
CA PRO A 94 6.95 -7.32 -6.89
C PRO A 94 6.48 -6.05 -7.64
N THR A 95 7.08 -4.90 -7.31
CA THR A 95 6.67 -3.59 -7.84
C THR A 95 6.59 -3.59 -9.37
N GLU A 96 7.56 -4.18 -10.05
CA GLU A 96 7.62 -4.27 -11.52
C GLU A 96 6.55 -5.15 -12.15
N LYS A 97 5.87 -5.98 -11.37
CA LYS A 97 4.74 -6.82 -11.80
C LYS A 97 3.38 -6.26 -11.41
N SER A 98 3.36 -5.12 -10.73
CA SER A 98 2.10 -4.44 -10.42
C SER A 98 1.45 -3.91 -11.71
N TRP A 99 0.12 -3.99 -11.80
CA TRP A 99 -0.57 -3.56 -13.02
C TRP A 99 -0.39 -2.07 -13.33
N PRO A 100 -0.27 -1.13 -12.35
CA PRO A 100 0.04 0.25 -12.67
C PRO A 100 1.43 0.43 -13.29
N TYR A 101 2.42 -0.33 -12.79
CA TYR A 101 3.76 -0.30 -13.38
C TYR A 101 3.78 -0.86 -14.81
N LEU A 102 3.08 -1.96 -15.04
CA LEU A 102 2.95 -2.54 -16.39
C LEU A 102 2.21 -1.58 -17.33
N LEU A 103 1.16 -0.89 -16.86
CA LEU A 103 0.48 0.15 -17.61
C LEU A 103 1.43 1.29 -17.99
N GLN A 104 2.29 1.74 -17.07
CA GLN A 104 3.32 2.74 -17.40
C GLN A 104 4.24 2.27 -18.52
N SER A 105 4.71 1.05 -18.44
CA SER A 105 5.62 0.47 -19.44
C SER A 105 4.95 0.41 -20.83
N ILE A 106 3.70 -0.04 -20.90
CA ILE A 106 2.92 -0.10 -22.14
C ILE A 106 2.67 1.31 -22.72
N LEU A 107 2.33 2.28 -21.86
CA LEU A 107 2.10 3.66 -22.31
C LEU A 107 3.37 4.29 -22.88
N ARG A 108 4.49 4.14 -22.19
CA ARG A 108 5.79 4.65 -22.63
C ARG A 108 6.20 4.07 -23.98
N GLU A 109 6.01 2.76 -24.15
CA GLU A 109 6.30 2.07 -25.41
C GLU A 109 5.41 2.60 -26.55
N LYS A 110 4.08 2.63 -26.34
CA LYS A 110 3.13 3.03 -27.38
C LYS A 110 3.22 4.51 -27.74
N ARG A 111 3.46 5.37 -26.77
CA ARG A 111 3.58 6.81 -26.96
C ARG A 111 5.00 7.27 -27.29
N LYS A 112 5.99 6.35 -27.18
CA LYS A 112 7.42 6.64 -27.32
C LYS A 112 7.83 7.82 -26.45
N ASN A 113 7.31 7.88 -25.23
CA ASN A 113 7.54 8.97 -24.29
C ASN A 113 7.91 8.42 -22.91
N SER A 114 9.20 8.53 -22.56
CA SER A 114 9.75 8.09 -21.27
C SER A 114 9.31 8.96 -20.08
N ASP A 115 8.72 10.13 -20.33
CA ASP A 115 8.24 11.03 -19.29
C ASP A 115 6.84 10.70 -18.79
N ASP A 116 6.12 9.79 -19.45
CA ASP A 116 4.83 9.34 -18.99
C ASP A 116 4.95 8.61 -17.66
N GLN A 117 4.07 8.92 -16.71
CA GLN A 117 4.04 8.33 -15.38
C GLN A 117 2.68 7.75 -15.03
N VAL A 118 2.68 6.52 -14.50
CA VAL A 118 1.52 5.94 -13.82
C VAL A 118 1.91 5.73 -12.36
N LEU A 119 1.34 6.54 -11.48
CA LEU A 119 1.65 6.55 -10.05
C LEU A 119 0.68 5.61 -9.32
N ASN A 120 1.22 4.61 -8.65
CA ASN A 120 0.44 3.66 -7.89
C ASN A 120 0.25 4.16 -6.44
N ALA A 121 -0.91 4.75 -6.15
CA ALA A 121 -1.34 5.19 -4.84
C ALA A 121 -2.29 4.18 -4.14
N GLY A 122 -2.28 2.91 -4.57
CA GLY A 122 -3.00 1.85 -3.88
C GLY A 122 -2.40 1.57 -2.49
N VAL A 123 -3.24 1.21 -1.53
CA VAL A 123 -2.83 0.85 -0.17
C VAL A 123 -3.61 -0.36 0.31
N VAL A 124 -2.92 -1.30 0.93
CA VAL A 124 -3.54 -2.54 1.44
C VAL A 124 -4.57 -2.19 2.52
N LEU A 125 -5.73 -2.86 2.49
CA LEU A 125 -6.88 -2.68 3.38
C LEU A 125 -7.63 -1.34 3.26
N TRP A 126 -7.24 -0.45 2.38
CA TRP A 126 -7.96 0.80 2.19
C TRP A 126 -9.31 0.59 1.49
N SER A 127 -10.31 1.31 1.99
CA SER A 127 -11.61 1.52 1.35
C SER A 127 -11.55 2.70 0.36
N ILE A 128 -12.65 2.93 -0.37
CA ILE A 128 -12.75 4.07 -1.29
C ILE A 128 -12.67 5.41 -0.53
N GLY A 129 -13.14 5.48 0.71
CA GLY A 129 -13.05 6.68 1.54
C GLY A 129 -11.60 7.12 1.78
N HIS A 130 -10.72 6.20 2.14
CA HIS A 130 -9.29 6.47 2.31
C HIS A 130 -8.65 6.91 0.97
N ALA A 131 -8.97 6.19 -0.11
CA ALA A 131 -8.48 6.50 -1.44
C ALA A 131 -8.91 7.91 -1.89
N PHE A 132 -10.17 8.28 -1.62
CA PHE A 132 -10.71 9.60 -1.93
C PHE A 132 -10.05 10.71 -1.10
N ALA A 133 -9.86 10.52 0.20
CA ALA A 133 -9.18 11.49 1.08
C ALA A 133 -7.75 11.77 0.59
N LEU A 134 -6.99 10.71 0.24
CA LEU A 134 -5.65 10.89 -0.32
C LEU A 134 -5.69 11.58 -1.69
N ALA A 135 -6.61 11.18 -2.57
CA ALA A 135 -6.77 11.79 -3.90
C ALA A 135 -7.09 13.29 -3.81
N LYS A 136 -8.00 13.69 -2.93
CA LYS A 136 -8.34 15.10 -2.67
C LYS A 136 -7.13 15.92 -2.27
N ARG A 137 -6.21 15.33 -1.50
CA ARG A 137 -4.97 15.96 -1.04
C ARG A 137 -3.91 16.06 -2.14
N GLN A 138 -3.79 15.03 -2.98
CA GLN A 138 -2.70 14.90 -3.96
C GLN A 138 -3.00 15.52 -5.35
N ILE A 139 -4.23 15.36 -5.86
CA ILE A 139 -4.59 15.77 -7.22
C ILE A 139 -4.26 17.26 -7.52
N PRO A 140 -4.53 18.23 -6.64
CA PRO A 140 -4.29 19.64 -6.94
C PRO A 140 -2.83 19.96 -7.23
N SER A 141 -1.89 19.35 -6.49
CA SER A 141 -0.45 19.57 -6.67
C SER A 141 0.15 18.73 -7.79
N MET A 142 -0.32 17.51 -7.97
CA MET A 142 0.26 16.54 -8.91
C MET A 142 -0.28 16.69 -10.33
N LYS A 143 -1.43 17.33 -10.51
CA LYS A 143 -2.04 17.65 -11.81
C LYS A 143 -2.07 16.45 -12.77
N PRO A 144 -2.69 15.32 -12.41
CA PRO A 144 -2.80 14.18 -13.29
C PRO A 144 -3.70 14.50 -14.50
N ASN A 145 -3.46 13.80 -15.61
CA ASN A 145 -4.35 13.83 -16.76
C ASN A 145 -5.55 12.89 -16.55
N TYR A 146 -5.30 11.77 -15.87
CA TYR A 146 -6.34 10.78 -15.55
C TYR A 146 -6.14 10.27 -14.13
N VAL A 147 -7.27 9.91 -13.53
CA VAL A 147 -7.33 9.20 -12.25
C VAL A 147 -8.06 7.89 -12.50
N ILE A 148 -7.50 6.79 -12.02
CA ILE A 148 -8.13 5.47 -12.04
C ILE A 148 -8.41 5.07 -10.59
N ILE A 149 -9.66 4.77 -10.28
CA ILE A 149 -10.05 4.24 -8.96
C ILE A 149 -10.46 2.79 -9.15
N TYR A 150 -9.76 1.89 -8.46
CA TYR A 150 -10.09 0.46 -8.45
C TYR A 150 -10.18 -0.01 -7.00
N SER A 151 -11.40 0.00 -6.48
CA SER A 151 -11.79 -0.33 -5.10
C SER A 151 -13.13 -1.06 -5.13
N GLY A 152 -13.57 -1.59 -3.97
CA GLY A 152 -14.89 -2.21 -3.84
C GLY A 152 -14.92 -3.36 -2.81
N ILE A 153 -13.90 -4.22 -2.78
CA ILE A 153 -13.94 -5.43 -1.93
C ILE A 153 -13.84 -5.10 -0.43
N ASN A 154 -13.09 -4.05 -0.07
CA ASN A 154 -12.93 -3.68 1.33
C ASN A 154 -14.16 -2.96 1.89
N GLU A 155 -14.95 -2.34 1.04
CA GLU A 155 -16.23 -1.73 1.37
C GLU A 155 -17.24 -2.81 1.78
N GLU A 156 -17.32 -3.89 1.01
CA GLU A 156 -18.19 -5.03 1.33
C GLU A 156 -17.76 -5.71 2.62
N ALA A 157 -16.46 -5.96 2.83
CA ALA A 157 -15.92 -6.53 4.04
C ALA A 157 -16.19 -5.63 5.27
N ASN A 158 -16.02 -4.32 5.14
CA ASN A 158 -16.29 -3.36 6.21
C ASN A 158 -17.79 -3.26 6.53
N ALA A 159 -18.65 -3.26 5.53
CA ALA A 159 -20.09 -3.24 5.72
C ALA A 159 -20.61 -4.49 6.44
N ALA A 160 -19.95 -5.63 6.30
CA ALA A 160 -20.28 -6.86 7.00
C ALA A 160 -19.84 -6.85 8.49
N TYR A 161 -18.87 -5.99 8.86
CA TYR A 161 -18.32 -5.92 10.23
C TYR A 161 -18.74 -4.68 11.02
N LEU A 162 -19.15 -3.60 10.33
CA LEU A 162 -19.57 -2.35 10.96
C LEU A 162 -21.05 -2.13 10.64
N GLU A 163 -21.89 -1.88 11.65
CA GLU A 163 -23.20 -1.25 11.42
C GLU A 163 -22.94 0.06 10.70
N TYR A 164 -23.33 0.09 9.43
CA TYR A 164 -23.11 1.21 8.52
C TYR A 164 -23.81 2.47 9.06
N ASP A 165 -23.05 3.42 9.59
CA ASP A 165 -23.58 4.73 9.96
C ASP A 165 -23.63 5.63 8.71
N GLU A 166 -24.84 5.74 8.11
CA GLU A 166 -25.11 6.60 6.96
C GLU A 166 -24.67 8.06 7.17
N LYS A 167 -24.58 8.53 8.41
CA LYS A 167 -24.20 9.91 8.74
C LYS A 167 -22.72 10.19 8.51
N GLU A 168 -21.84 9.21 8.69
CA GLU A 168 -20.40 9.37 8.48
C GLU A 168 -20.05 9.50 6.99
N THR A 169 -20.75 8.77 6.13
CA THR A 169 -20.54 8.82 4.68
C THR A 169 -20.97 10.15 4.08
N LEU A 170 -22.04 10.77 4.58
CA LEU A 170 -22.50 12.07 4.11
C LEU A 170 -21.65 13.23 4.60
N SER A 171 -20.95 13.11 5.74
CA SER A 171 -20.04 14.14 6.25
C SER A 171 -18.73 14.26 5.45
N ILE A 172 -18.34 13.20 4.74
CA ILE A 172 -17.15 13.20 3.86
C ILE A 172 -17.46 13.79 2.48
N ALA A 173 -18.74 13.85 2.11
CA ALA A 173 -19.19 14.35 0.82
C ALA A 173 -19.51 15.85 0.78
N GLN A 174 -19.45 16.55 1.93
CA GLN A 174 -19.60 18.01 2.06
C GLN A 174 -18.22 18.68 2.23
#